data_9978f9cf83ea31022ab07fadb76f91d1
#
_entry.id   9978f9cf83ea31022ab07fadb76f91d1
#
_cell.length_a   1.000
_cell.length_b   1.000
_cell.length_c   1.000
_cell.angle_alpha   90.00
_cell.angle_beta   90.00
_cell.angle_gamma   90.00
#
_symmetry.space_group_name_H-M   'P 1'
#
loop_
_entity.id
_entity.type
_entity.pdbx_description
1 polymer ?
#
loop_
_entity_poly.entity_id
_entity_poly.type
_entity_poly.pdbx_seq_one_letter_code
_entity_poly.pdbx_strand_id
1 'polypeptide(L)'
;GNVFKANPFEPKIFIISLGYSLLLVYFFPIDDSIIDRGNYLDNAKNSSLIKSYYFDKGIITFFFNEPIWLYINIVLSFFFEPENTLRIIIFFSSFTVSFLLLRNNLQYFWILLLILIFPNVIKNFIIHLRQGLAIAFFLIGWFSLSRSKKYFFFILTPFVHTSFFLVIAMYFLTLALQKLKFAFDVKFIVYFILGFVISFGLAFIVSLLGMRQATEYEFIAADSSGLGFLFWLGILIIYISNGREFLRKNSFILGMIIFYLVTYFFVEVTARIFESVIILVLLASLELKNKYKIIVVGLFIIFIIYQFISKIDIPYFGYGI
;
A
#
# COMPACT_ATOMS: atom_id res chain seq x y z
N GLY A 1 17.54 19.38 -5.73
CA GLY A 1 17.57 18.80 -7.06
C GLY A 1 16.36 19.26 -7.85
N ASN A 2 16.59 19.75 -9.06
CA ASN A 2 15.53 20.19 -9.98
C ASN A 2 14.58 19.01 -10.22
N VAL A 3 13.42 19.07 -9.62
CA VAL A 3 12.30 18.23 -10.02
C VAL A 3 11.88 18.77 -11.40
N PHE A 4 12.30 18.12 -12.46
CA PHE A 4 11.72 18.33 -13.78
C PHE A 4 10.23 17.99 -13.65
N LYS A 5 9.40 19.02 -13.49
CA LYS A 5 7.95 18.86 -13.62
C LYS A 5 7.70 18.49 -15.07
N ALA A 6 7.47 17.20 -15.32
CA ALA A 6 6.94 16.79 -16.60
C ALA A 6 5.72 17.66 -16.93
N ASN A 7 5.58 18.06 -18.18
CA ASN A 7 4.41 18.81 -18.62
C ASN A 7 3.16 18.03 -18.19
N PRO A 8 2.20 18.63 -17.47
CA PRO A 8 1.04 17.90 -16.95
C PRO A 8 0.21 17.17 -18.01
N PHE A 9 0.43 17.48 -19.27
CA PHE A 9 -0.27 16.93 -20.44
C PHE A 9 0.66 16.11 -21.37
N GLU A 10 1.66 15.39 -20.87
CA GLU A 10 2.35 14.44 -21.74
C GLU A 10 1.40 13.29 -22.12
N PRO A 11 0.99 13.18 -23.40
CA PRO A 11 0.02 12.16 -23.83
C PRO A 11 0.45 10.75 -23.51
N LYS A 12 1.76 10.49 -23.49
CA LYS A 12 2.36 9.19 -23.13
C LYS A 12 1.96 8.74 -21.72
N ILE A 13 2.03 9.63 -20.73
CA ILE A 13 1.71 9.31 -19.34
C ILE A 13 0.25 8.90 -19.24
N PHE A 14 -0.63 9.67 -19.87
CA PHE A 14 -2.06 9.38 -19.88
C PHE A 14 -2.37 8.05 -20.57
N ILE A 15 -1.81 7.82 -21.77
CA ILE A 15 -2.05 6.59 -22.56
C ILE A 15 -1.56 5.35 -21.81
N ILE A 16 -0.37 5.41 -21.21
CA ILE A 16 0.19 4.27 -20.46
C ILE A 16 -0.63 4.00 -19.22
N SER A 17 -1.00 5.03 -18.46
CA SER A 17 -1.84 4.89 -17.28
C SER A 17 -3.23 4.34 -17.62
N LEU A 18 -3.81 4.80 -18.72
CA LEU A 18 -5.08 4.29 -19.22
C LEU A 18 -4.97 2.81 -19.63
N GLY A 19 -3.96 2.46 -20.40
CA GLY A 19 -3.71 1.09 -20.83
C GLY A 19 -3.47 0.14 -19.66
N TYR A 20 -2.66 0.55 -18.69
CA TYR A 20 -2.42 -0.20 -17.45
C TYR A 20 -3.71 -0.46 -16.68
N SER A 21 -4.52 0.57 -16.50
CA SER A 21 -5.78 0.48 -15.75
C SER A 21 -6.82 -0.38 -16.45
N LEU A 22 -6.99 -0.24 -17.75
CA LEU A 22 -7.89 -1.06 -18.55
C LEU A 22 -7.46 -2.54 -18.55
N LEU A 23 -6.16 -2.79 -18.60
CA LEU A 23 -5.63 -4.16 -18.50
C LEU A 23 -6.00 -4.77 -17.15
N LEU A 24 -5.81 -4.07 -16.04
CA LEU A 24 -6.17 -4.59 -14.72
C LEU A 24 -7.69 -4.77 -14.53
N VAL A 25 -8.50 -3.92 -15.13
CA VAL A 25 -9.97 -4.01 -15.04
C VAL A 25 -10.51 -5.22 -15.83
N TYR A 26 -9.98 -5.50 -17.01
CA TYR A 26 -10.57 -6.47 -17.95
C TYR A 26 -9.81 -7.77 -18.11
N PHE A 27 -8.53 -7.83 -17.73
CA PHE A 27 -7.77 -9.07 -17.77
C PHE A 27 -8.23 -10.08 -16.70
N PHE A 28 -8.62 -9.58 -15.54
CA PHE A 28 -9.08 -10.41 -14.42
C PHE A 28 -10.60 -10.48 -14.40
N PRO A 29 -11.20 -11.65 -14.07
CA PRO A 29 -12.64 -11.76 -13.93
C PRO A 29 -13.15 -10.89 -12.79
N ILE A 30 -14.40 -10.43 -12.90
CA ILE A 30 -15.03 -9.58 -11.89
C ILE A 30 -15.91 -10.36 -10.91
N ASP A 31 -16.13 -11.63 -11.19
CA ASP A 31 -16.92 -12.53 -10.36
C ASP A 31 -16.17 -13.01 -9.09
N ASP A 32 -16.81 -13.87 -8.31
CA ASP A 32 -16.29 -14.41 -7.06
C ASP A 32 -15.19 -15.50 -7.23
N SER A 33 -14.75 -15.77 -8.44
CA SER A 33 -13.62 -16.66 -8.71
C SER A 33 -12.28 -16.12 -8.21
N ILE A 34 -12.20 -14.81 -7.94
CA ILE A 34 -11.04 -14.16 -7.33
C ILE A 34 -11.26 -13.99 -5.82
N ILE A 35 -10.24 -14.31 -5.02
CA ILE A 35 -10.24 -14.14 -3.56
C ILE A 35 -10.73 -12.74 -3.17
N ASP A 36 -11.52 -12.66 -2.10
CA ASP A 36 -12.14 -11.45 -1.55
C ASP A 36 -13.12 -10.74 -2.49
N ARG A 37 -13.21 -11.13 -3.76
CA ARG A 37 -14.08 -10.46 -4.73
C ARG A 37 -15.56 -10.60 -4.37
N GLY A 38 -15.98 -11.77 -3.89
CA GLY A 38 -17.34 -11.98 -3.39
C GLY A 38 -17.70 -11.03 -2.25
N ASN A 39 -16.78 -10.81 -1.31
CA ASN A 39 -16.96 -9.84 -0.22
C ASN A 39 -17.09 -8.41 -0.73
N TYR A 40 -16.33 -8.01 -1.74
CA TYR A 40 -16.43 -6.69 -2.33
C TYR A 40 -17.72 -6.48 -3.12
N LEU A 41 -18.17 -7.50 -3.85
CA LEU A 41 -19.47 -7.47 -4.54
C LEU A 41 -20.62 -7.34 -3.54
N ASP A 42 -20.55 -8.07 -2.42
CA ASP A 42 -21.52 -7.94 -1.34
C ASP A 42 -21.48 -6.57 -0.67
N ASN A 43 -20.30 -6.02 -0.43
CA ASN A 43 -20.12 -4.65 0.04
C ASN A 43 -20.76 -3.63 -0.90
N ALA A 44 -20.58 -3.76 -2.21
CA ALA A 44 -21.16 -2.87 -3.19
C ALA A 44 -22.69 -2.98 -3.20
N LYS A 45 -23.24 -4.19 -3.05
CA LYS A 45 -24.68 -4.45 -3.02
C LYS A 45 -25.35 -4.00 -1.72
N ASN A 46 -24.72 -4.24 -0.57
CA ASN A 46 -25.30 -4.11 0.75
C ASN A 46 -24.63 -3.02 1.62
N SER A 47 -23.90 -2.09 1.02
CA SER A 47 -23.10 -1.09 1.75
C SER A 47 -23.93 -0.24 2.73
N SER A 48 -25.16 0.11 2.41
CA SER A 48 -26.04 0.87 3.31
C SER A 48 -26.39 0.07 4.57
N LEU A 49 -26.65 -1.23 4.43
CA LEU A 49 -26.94 -2.12 5.56
C LEU A 49 -25.71 -2.29 6.44
N ILE A 50 -24.55 -2.50 5.82
CA ILE A 50 -23.26 -2.65 6.53
C ILE A 50 -22.94 -1.37 7.30
N LYS A 51 -23.13 -0.21 6.69
CA LYS A 51 -22.97 1.10 7.36
C LYS A 51 -23.84 1.21 8.59
N SER A 52 -25.13 0.90 8.47
CA SER A 52 -26.07 0.96 9.59
C SER A 52 -25.68 0.01 10.72
N TYR A 53 -25.27 -1.20 10.37
CA TYR A 53 -24.80 -2.17 11.35
C TYR A 53 -23.63 -1.65 12.20
N TYR A 54 -22.63 -1.03 11.59
CA TYR A 54 -21.49 -0.46 12.35
C TYR A 54 -21.90 0.80 13.12
N PHE A 55 -22.79 1.63 12.56
CA PHE A 55 -23.27 2.83 13.22
C PHE A 55 -24.07 2.49 14.49
N ASP A 56 -24.90 1.45 14.43
CA ASP A 56 -25.70 0.98 15.57
C ASP A 56 -24.83 0.41 16.70
N LYS A 57 -23.62 -0.08 16.39
CA LYS A 57 -22.64 -0.51 17.39
C LYS A 57 -21.91 0.64 18.09
N GLY A 58 -22.12 1.86 17.66
CA GLY A 58 -21.54 3.06 18.22
C GLY A 58 -20.64 3.82 17.25
N ILE A 59 -20.50 5.12 17.49
CA ILE A 59 -19.77 6.02 16.61
C ILE A 59 -18.28 5.67 16.46
N ILE A 60 -17.66 5.19 17.54
CA ILE A 60 -16.24 4.77 17.52
C ILE A 60 -16.08 3.57 16.61
N THR A 61 -16.92 2.54 16.76
CA THR A 61 -16.91 1.35 15.90
C THR A 61 -17.14 1.73 14.43
N PHE A 62 -18.06 2.65 14.16
CA PHE A 62 -18.31 3.13 12.82
C PHE A 62 -17.08 3.78 12.18
N PHE A 63 -16.38 4.68 12.89
CA PHE A 63 -15.17 5.34 12.37
C PHE A 63 -14.01 4.39 12.15
N PHE A 64 -13.87 3.32 12.94
CA PHE A 64 -12.80 2.33 12.78
C PHE A 64 -13.15 1.16 11.82
N ASN A 65 -14.28 1.22 11.13
CA ASN A 65 -14.70 0.22 10.14
C ASN A 65 -14.86 0.80 8.72
N GLU A 66 -13.92 1.65 8.31
CA GLU A 66 -13.74 2.11 6.93
C GLU A 66 -14.98 2.83 6.37
N PRO A 67 -15.46 3.89 7.02
CA PRO A 67 -16.69 4.57 6.62
C PRO A 67 -16.62 5.20 5.23
N ILE A 68 -15.46 5.71 4.81
CA ILE A 68 -15.29 6.29 3.47
C ILE A 68 -15.45 5.23 2.40
N TRP A 69 -14.87 4.04 2.60
CA TRP A 69 -15.07 2.91 1.71
C TRP A 69 -16.56 2.59 1.54
N LEU A 70 -17.29 2.50 2.63
CA LEU A 70 -18.74 2.24 2.61
C LEU A 70 -19.51 3.33 1.88
N TYR A 71 -19.22 4.61 2.14
CA TYR A 71 -19.87 5.72 1.44
C TYR A 71 -19.58 5.76 -0.05
N ILE A 72 -18.36 5.45 -0.49
CA ILE A 72 -18.02 5.34 -1.91
C ILE A 72 -18.87 4.25 -2.57
N ASN A 73 -18.99 3.08 -1.93
CA ASN A 73 -19.85 2.01 -2.44
C ASN A 73 -21.31 2.41 -2.49
N ILE A 74 -21.83 3.09 -1.46
CA ILE A 74 -23.20 3.60 -1.44
C ILE A 74 -23.45 4.55 -2.61
N VAL A 75 -22.59 5.52 -2.81
CA VAL A 75 -22.75 6.52 -3.89
C VAL A 75 -22.67 5.85 -5.26
N LEU A 76 -21.71 4.98 -5.48
CA LEU A 76 -21.57 4.29 -6.77
C LEU A 76 -22.72 3.34 -7.04
N SER A 77 -23.28 2.69 -6.02
CA SER A 77 -24.41 1.76 -6.15
C SER A 77 -25.72 2.44 -6.59
N PHE A 78 -25.83 3.77 -6.47
CA PHE A 78 -26.96 4.51 -7.05
C PHE A 78 -26.95 4.55 -8.58
N PHE A 79 -25.76 4.42 -9.18
CA PHE A 79 -25.57 4.61 -10.62
C PHE A 79 -25.14 3.34 -11.34
N PHE A 80 -24.52 2.41 -10.62
CA PHE A 80 -23.85 1.25 -11.21
C PHE A 80 -24.19 -0.04 -10.44
N GLU A 81 -24.22 -1.14 -11.17
CA GLU A 81 -24.29 -2.47 -10.59
C GLU A 81 -22.99 -2.81 -9.83
N PRO A 82 -23.00 -3.78 -8.90
CA PRO A 82 -21.85 -4.14 -8.08
C PRO A 82 -20.56 -4.38 -8.88
N GLU A 83 -20.64 -5.12 -9.98
CA GLU A 83 -19.49 -5.44 -10.84
C GLU A 83 -18.88 -4.17 -11.44
N ASN A 84 -19.71 -3.26 -11.93
CA ASN A 84 -19.25 -1.99 -12.51
C ASN A 84 -18.73 -1.04 -11.42
N THR A 85 -19.30 -1.06 -10.23
CA THR A 85 -18.78 -0.34 -9.06
C THR A 85 -17.34 -0.76 -8.78
N LEU A 86 -17.06 -2.07 -8.76
CA LEU A 86 -15.70 -2.57 -8.53
C LEU A 86 -14.76 -2.24 -9.68
N ARG A 87 -15.21 -2.32 -10.93
CA ARG A 87 -14.42 -1.89 -12.10
C ARG A 87 -14.00 -0.43 -12.01
N ILE A 88 -14.90 0.43 -11.60
CA ILE A 88 -14.61 1.86 -11.40
C ILE A 88 -13.57 2.06 -10.30
N ILE A 89 -13.67 1.36 -9.19
CA ILE A 89 -12.70 1.42 -8.09
C ILE A 89 -11.32 0.93 -8.55
N ILE A 90 -11.23 -0.21 -9.23
CA ILE A 90 -9.98 -0.74 -9.78
C ILE A 90 -9.37 0.26 -10.77
N PHE A 91 -10.18 0.80 -11.68
CA PHE A 91 -9.74 1.77 -12.66
C PHE A 91 -9.19 3.04 -11.98
N PHE A 92 -9.96 3.64 -11.09
CA PHE A 92 -9.55 4.87 -10.39
C PHE A 92 -8.26 4.67 -9.62
N SER A 93 -8.14 3.58 -8.84
CA SER A 93 -6.96 3.31 -8.02
C SER A 93 -5.71 3.08 -8.88
N SER A 94 -5.80 2.21 -9.87
CA SER A 94 -4.66 1.87 -10.74
C SER A 94 -4.27 3.02 -11.67
N PHE A 95 -5.24 3.75 -12.21
CA PHE A 95 -4.98 4.93 -13.04
C PHE A 95 -4.31 6.03 -12.23
N THR A 96 -4.84 6.36 -11.06
CA THR A 96 -4.30 7.42 -10.21
C THR A 96 -2.86 7.11 -9.81
N VAL A 97 -2.61 5.89 -9.36
CA VAL A 97 -1.26 5.49 -8.93
C VAL A 97 -0.28 5.51 -10.10
N SER A 98 -0.60 4.86 -11.22
CA SER A 98 0.30 4.84 -12.38
C SER A 98 0.55 6.24 -12.95
N PHE A 99 -0.48 7.06 -13.04
CA PHE A 99 -0.37 8.44 -13.50
C PHE A 99 0.54 9.29 -12.60
N LEU A 100 0.36 9.22 -11.27
CA LEU A 100 1.18 9.97 -10.33
C LEU A 100 2.64 9.52 -10.35
N LEU A 101 2.89 8.21 -10.42
CA LEU A 101 4.25 7.68 -10.50
C LEU A 101 4.98 8.18 -11.75
N LEU A 102 4.35 8.03 -12.91
CA LEU A 102 4.94 8.43 -14.20
C LEU A 102 5.13 9.94 -14.29
N ARG A 103 4.13 10.73 -13.86
CA ARG A 103 4.20 12.18 -13.89
C ARG A 103 5.32 12.76 -13.04
N ASN A 104 5.58 12.17 -11.88
CA ASN A 104 6.54 12.72 -10.94
C ASN A 104 7.98 12.21 -11.13
N ASN A 105 8.17 11.11 -11.87
CA ASN A 105 9.46 10.44 -11.99
C ASN A 105 9.77 9.95 -13.41
N LEU A 106 9.33 10.66 -14.43
CA LEU A 106 9.38 10.21 -15.84
C LEU A 106 10.78 9.82 -16.33
N GLN A 107 11.84 10.46 -15.77
CA GLN A 107 13.23 10.13 -16.08
C GLN A 107 13.62 8.68 -15.74
N TYR A 108 12.84 8.02 -14.88
CA TYR A 108 13.06 6.63 -14.49
C TYR A 108 12.00 5.68 -15.07
N PHE A 109 11.48 6.00 -16.24
CA PHE A 109 10.35 5.34 -16.89
C PHE A 109 10.38 3.81 -16.79
N TRP A 110 11.50 3.17 -17.12
CA TRP A 110 11.62 1.71 -17.11
C TRP A 110 11.53 1.11 -15.71
N ILE A 111 12.12 1.79 -14.72
CA ILE A 111 12.01 1.33 -13.31
C ILE A 111 10.58 1.49 -12.82
N LEU A 112 9.87 2.55 -13.22
CA LEU A 112 8.47 2.74 -12.88
C LEU A 112 7.58 1.65 -13.49
N LEU A 113 7.84 1.22 -14.71
CA LEU A 113 7.13 0.08 -15.29
C LEU A 113 7.37 -1.21 -14.49
N LEU A 114 8.61 -1.46 -14.03
CA LEU A 114 8.89 -2.58 -13.13
C LEU A 114 8.10 -2.49 -11.83
N ILE A 115 8.01 -1.30 -11.24
CA ILE A 115 7.21 -1.07 -10.03
C ILE A 115 5.73 -1.37 -10.29
N LEU A 116 5.18 -0.94 -11.42
CA LEU A 116 3.78 -1.16 -11.77
C LEU A 116 3.43 -2.64 -12.02
N ILE A 117 4.38 -3.44 -12.48
CA ILE A 117 4.19 -4.89 -12.65
C ILE A 117 4.67 -5.71 -11.45
N PHE A 118 5.17 -5.07 -10.40
CA PHE A 118 5.58 -5.74 -9.19
C PHE A 118 4.38 -6.48 -8.57
N PRO A 119 4.49 -7.78 -8.25
CA PRO A 119 3.33 -8.59 -7.85
C PRO A 119 2.54 -8.02 -6.68
N ASN A 120 3.21 -7.52 -5.66
CA ASN A 120 2.56 -6.91 -4.49
C ASN A 120 1.85 -5.59 -4.81
N VAL A 121 2.28 -4.87 -5.86
CA VAL A 121 1.61 -3.66 -6.33
C VAL A 121 0.33 -4.01 -7.08
N ILE A 122 0.39 -4.95 -8.02
CA ILE A 122 -0.79 -5.41 -8.78
C ILE A 122 -1.84 -5.98 -7.83
N LYS A 123 -1.44 -6.79 -6.85
CA LYS A 123 -2.30 -7.38 -5.85
C LYS A 123 -3.19 -6.36 -5.13
N ASN A 124 -2.67 -5.18 -4.83
CA ASN A 124 -3.42 -4.10 -4.18
C ASN A 124 -4.54 -3.53 -5.05
N PHE A 125 -4.46 -3.65 -6.37
CA PHE A 125 -5.51 -3.16 -7.27
C PHE A 125 -6.55 -4.22 -7.61
N ILE A 126 -6.18 -5.50 -7.54
CA ILE A 126 -7.02 -6.62 -8.00
C ILE A 126 -7.66 -7.36 -6.84
N ILE A 127 -6.90 -7.63 -5.77
CA ILE A 127 -7.35 -8.44 -4.63
C ILE A 127 -7.79 -7.55 -3.48
N HIS A 128 -6.95 -6.60 -3.07
CA HIS A 128 -7.18 -5.75 -1.90
C HIS A 128 -7.69 -4.37 -2.32
N LEU A 129 -8.92 -4.30 -2.82
CA LEU A 129 -9.48 -3.09 -3.45
C LEU A 129 -9.53 -1.89 -2.51
N ARG A 130 -9.88 -2.09 -1.24
CA ARG A 130 -9.88 -1.03 -0.22
C ARG A 130 -8.49 -0.46 0.01
N GLN A 131 -7.51 -1.35 0.11
CA GLN A 131 -6.11 -0.96 0.28
C GLN A 131 -5.58 -0.22 -0.95
N GLY A 132 -5.89 -0.70 -2.16
CA GLY A 132 -5.53 -0.03 -3.41
C GLY A 132 -6.11 1.38 -3.53
N LEU A 133 -7.37 1.56 -3.14
CA LEU A 133 -8.02 2.86 -3.12
C LEU A 133 -7.38 3.80 -2.09
N ALA A 134 -7.07 3.30 -0.89
CA ALA A 134 -6.39 4.07 0.14
C ALA A 134 -4.97 4.46 -0.29
N ILE A 135 -4.22 3.57 -0.97
CA ILE A 135 -2.92 3.87 -1.57
C ILE A 135 -3.05 5.01 -2.59
N ALA A 136 -4.06 5.00 -3.44
CA ALA A 136 -4.29 6.08 -4.40
C ALA A 136 -4.48 7.43 -3.70
N PHE A 137 -5.29 7.50 -2.66
CA PHE A 137 -5.48 8.70 -1.86
C PHE A 137 -4.19 9.13 -1.15
N PHE A 138 -3.47 8.18 -0.57
CA PHE A 138 -2.20 8.46 0.09
C PHE A 138 -1.18 9.07 -0.88
N LEU A 139 -1.06 8.54 -2.10
CA LEU A 139 -0.13 9.06 -3.10
C LEU A 139 -0.56 10.41 -3.68
N ILE A 140 -1.85 10.70 -3.78
CA ILE A 140 -2.33 12.06 -4.10
C ILE A 140 -1.81 13.06 -3.05
N GLY A 141 -1.90 12.71 -1.78
CA GLY A 141 -1.33 13.50 -0.69
C GLY A 141 0.18 13.58 -0.74
N TRP A 142 0.85 12.44 -0.95
CA TRP A 142 2.31 12.32 -0.96
C TRP A 142 2.97 13.21 -2.02
N PHE A 143 2.43 13.21 -3.23
CA PHE A 143 2.94 14.03 -4.33
C PHE A 143 2.38 15.46 -4.37
N SER A 144 1.51 15.82 -3.44
CA SER A 144 0.96 17.18 -3.38
C SER A 144 1.99 18.20 -2.90
N LEU A 145 2.06 19.33 -3.57
CA LEU A 145 2.87 20.48 -3.17
C LEU A 145 2.20 21.28 -2.02
N SER A 146 0.88 21.22 -1.92
CA SER A 146 0.12 21.90 -0.87
C SER A 146 0.12 21.08 0.41
N ARG A 147 0.55 21.66 1.52
CA ARG A 147 0.49 21.01 2.84
C ARG A 147 -0.91 20.66 3.28
N SER A 148 -1.87 21.55 3.06
CA SER A 148 -3.28 21.29 3.40
C SER A 148 -3.84 20.11 2.63
N LYS A 149 -3.60 20.05 1.31
CA LYS A 149 -4.03 18.94 0.47
C LYS A 149 -3.35 17.63 0.90
N LYS A 150 -2.06 17.68 1.21
CA LYS A 150 -1.30 16.51 1.70
C LYS A 150 -1.94 15.92 2.95
N TYR A 151 -2.11 16.74 3.99
CA TYR A 151 -2.66 16.26 5.25
C TYR A 151 -4.14 15.88 5.15
N PHE A 152 -4.91 16.57 4.31
CA PHE A 152 -6.29 16.18 4.03
C PHE A 152 -6.37 14.74 3.51
N PHE A 153 -5.62 14.41 2.46
CA PHE A 153 -5.61 13.05 1.92
C PHE A 153 -5.02 12.03 2.89
N PHE A 154 -4.00 12.38 3.65
CA PHE A 154 -3.44 11.48 4.66
C PHE A 154 -4.46 11.14 5.75
N ILE A 155 -5.22 12.11 6.23
CA ILE A 155 -6.24 11.89 7.24
C ILE A 155 -7.41 11.05 6.71
N LEU A 156 -7.72 11.14 5.41
CA LEU A 156 -8.78 10.33 4.82
C LEU A 156 -8.42 8.84 4.69
N THR A 157 -7.15 8.52 4.49
CA THR A 157 -6.73 7.15 4.16
C THR A 157 -7.11 6.08 5.20
N PRO A 158 -6.99 6.30 6.52
CA PRO A 158 -7.40 5.30 7.52
C PRO A 158 -8.89 4.96 7.47
N PHE A 159 -9.72 5.89 7.01
CA PHE A 159 -11.16 5.70 6.88
C PHE A 159 -11.56 5.00 5.56
N VAL A 160 -10.62 4.81 4.66
CA VAL A 160 -10.75 3.95 3.49
C VAL A 160 -10.24 2.54 3.78
N HIS A 161 -9.08 2.42 4.43
CA HIS A 161 -8.51 1.15 4.85
C HIS A 161 -7.74 1.30 6.18
N THR A 162 -8.09 0.50 7.14
CA THR A 162 -7.61 0.62 8.54
C THR A 162 -6.11 0.43 8.71
N SER A 163 -5.42 -0.26 7.80
CA SER A 163 -3.94 -0.37 7.83
C SER A 163 -3.25 1.00 7.85
N PHE A 164 -3.88 2.02 7.29
CA PHE A 164 -3.35 3.36 7.24
C PHE A 164 -3.37 4.10 8.59
N PHE A 165 -4.09 3.64 9.61
CA PHE A 165 -3.93 4.19 10.96
C PHE A 165 -2.48 4.06 11.42
N LEU A 166 -1.88 2.89 11.23
CA LEU A 166 -0.49 2.67 11.61
C LEU A 166 0.48 3.37 10.66
N VAL A 167 0.21 3.36 9.36
CA VAL A 167 1.04 4.06 8.37
C VAL A 167 1.14 5.56 8.68
N ILE A 168 0.00 6.20 8.96
CA ILE A 168 -0.05 7.63 9.30
C ILE A 168 0.61 7.89 10.66
N ALA A 169 0.38 7.03 11.65
CA ALA A 169 1.06 7.14 12.96
C ALA A 169 2.58 7.06 12.80
N MET A 170 3.09 6.13 12.02
CA MET A 170 4.53 5.99 11.72
C MET A 170 5.08 7.21 10.96
N TYR A 171 4.30 7.77 10.04
CA TYR A 171 4.70 8.98 9.32
C TYR A 171 4.86 10.16 10.28
N PHE A 172 3.89 10.42 11.15
CA PHE A 172 3.98 11.50 12.13
C PHE A 172 5.05 11.25 13.19
N LEU A 173 5.25 10.01 13.63
CA LEU A 173 6.37 9.65 14.50
C LEU A 173 7.71 10.00 13.84
N THR A 174 7.88 9.66 12.57
CA THR A 174 9.10 10.02 11.82
C THR A 174 9.31 11.51 11.76
N LEU A 175 8.27 12.30 11.51
CA LEU A 175 8.36 13.76 11.52
C LEU A 175 8.75 14.29 12.90
N ALA A 176 8.20 13.75 13.97
CA ALA A 176 8.55 14.13 15.34
C ALA A 176 10.01 13.83 15.64
N LEU A 177 10.50 12.64 15.30
CA LEU A 177 11.90 12.25 15.48
C LEU A 177 12.85 13.11 14.65
N GLN A 178 12.46 13.50 13.45
CA GLN A 178 13.24 14.44 12.61
C GLN A 178 13.27 15.83 13.21
N LYS A 179 12.14 16.33 13.72
CA LYS A 179 12.07 17.64 14.37
C LYS A 179 12.94 17.70 15.63
N LEU A 180 13.02 16.62 16.37
CA LEU A 180 13.89 16.47 17.55
C LEU A 180 15.36 16.22 17.18
N LYS A 181 15.68 16.15 15.89
CA LYS A 181 17.04 15.94 15.34
C LYS A 181 17.71 14.64 15.80
N PHE A 182 16.96 13.60 16.10
CA PHE A 182 17.53 12.29 16.43
C PHE A 182 18.33 11.73 15.25
N ALA A 183 19.46 11.12 15.54
CA ALA A 183 20.26 10.37 14.57
C ALA A 183 19.49 9.14 14.08
N PHE A 184 19.89 8.59 12.92
CA PHE A 184 19.21 7.42 12.35
C PHE A 184 19.29 6.21 13.29
N ASP A 185 20.39 6.02 14.00
CA ASP A 185 20.56 4.90 14.94
C ASP A 185 19.49 4.91 16.04
N VAL A 186 19.18 6.08 16.58
CA VAL A 186 18.10 6.27 17.58
C VAL A 186 16.74 5.99 16.94
N LYS A 187 16.50 6.48 15.72
CA LYS A 187 15.27 6.20 14.98
C LYS A 187 15.10 4.70 14.72
N PHE A 188 16.18 4.02 14.33
CA PHE A 188 16.18 2.57 14.13
C PHE A 188 15.72 1.82 15.40
N ILE A 189 16.29 2.17 16.55
CA ILE A 189 15.93 1.57 17.84
C ILE A 189 14.45 1.85 18.17
N VAL A 190 13.97 3.08 17.94
CA VAL A 190 12.55 3.42 18.16
C VAL A 190 11.63 2.59 17.28
N TYR A 191 11.94 2.46 16.01
CA TYR A 191 11.13 1.64 15.09
C TYR A 191 11.16 0.16 15.47
N PHE A 192 12.32 -0.35 15.87
CA PHE A 192 12.48 -1.72 16.32
C PHE A 192 11.64 -2.02 17.57
N ILE A 193 11.75 -1.18 18.59
CA ILE A 193 11.00 -1.33 19.85
C ILE A 193 9.49 -1.21 19.58
N LEU A 194 9.09 -0.23 18.77
CA LEU A 194 7.69 -0.02 18.41
C LEU A 194 7.11 -1.24 17.69
N GLY A 195 7.84 -1.80 16.73
CA GLY A 195 7.44 -3.03 16.04
C GLY A 195 7.26 -4.19 17.00
N PHE A 196 8.17 -4.33 17.95
CA PHE A 196 8.11 -5.39 18.97
C PHE A 196 6.89 -5.23 19.89
N VAL A 197 6.68 -4.02 20.41
CA VAL A 197 5.52 -3.70 21.28
C VAL A 197 4.20 -3.93 20.54
N ILE A 198 4.10 -3.47 19.30
CA ILE A 198 2.89 -3.62 18.49
C ILE A 198 2.63 -5.09 18.16
N SER A 199 3.66 -5.91 17.90
CA SER A 199 3.50 -7.33 17.63
C SER A 199 2.73 -8.05 18.75
N PHE A 200 2.95 -7.68 20.00
CA PHE A 200 2.27 -8.28 21.14
C PHE A 200 0.96 -7.58 21.53
N GLY A 201 0.82 -6.30 21.19
CA GLY A 201 -0.35 -5.48 21.58
C GLY A 201 -1.42 -5.31 20.52
N LEU A 202 -1.12 -5.62 19.26
CA LEU A 202 -1.99 -5.26 18.13
C LEU A 202 -3.37 -5.93 18.20
N ALA A 203 -3.44 -7.22 18.51
CA ALA A 203 -4.70 -7.93 18.63
C ALA A 203 -5.61 -7.31 19.71
N PHE A 204 -5.03 -6.94 20.82
CA PHE A 204 -5.76 -6.28 21.92
C PHE A 204 -6.26 -4.89 21.51
N ILE A 205 -5.42 -4.08 20.88
CA ILE A 205 -5.77 -2.72 20.43
C ILE A 205 -6.90 -2.77 19.39
N VAL A 206 -6.79 -3.65 18.41
CA VAL A 206 -7.79 -3.79 17.33
C VAL A 206 -9.12 -4.27 17.88
N SER A 207 -9.12 -5.22 18.83
CA SER A 207 -10.32 -5.68 19.52
C SER A 207 -10.96 -4.55 20.34
N LEU A 208 -10.17 -3.77 21.08
CA LEU A 208 -10.66 -2.66 21.90
C LEU A 208 -11.36 -1.57 21.06
N LEU A 209 -10.84 -1.30 19.86
CA LEU A 209 -11.41 -0.32 18.95
C LEU A 209 -12.62 -0.84 18.15
N GLY A 210 -13.00 -2.10 18.31
CA GLY A 210 -14.11 -2.72 17.58
C GLY A 210 -13.86 -2.79 16.07
N MET A 211 -12.61 -2.86 15.64
CA MET A 211 -12.25 -3.00 14.24
C MET A 211 -12.66 -4.35 13.69
N ARG A 212 -13.15 -4.40 12.44
CA ARG A 212 -13.50 -5.63 11.74
C ARG A 212 -12.34 -6.61 11.68
N GLN A 213 -11.11 -6.14 11.56
CA GLN A 213 -9.89 -6.95 11.55
C GLN A 213 -9.73 -7.81 12.81
N ALA A 214 -10.36 -7.47 13.92
CA ALA A 214 -10.36 -8.31 15.11
C ALA A 214 -11.07 -9.67 14.89
N THR A 215 -12.03 -9.71 13.97
CA THR A 215 -12.81 -10.92 13.64
C THR A 215 -12.37 -11.58 12.34
N GLU A 216 -11.80 -10.82 11.40
CA GLU A 216 -11.39 -11.31 10.08
C GLU A 216 -9.94 -11.81 10.03
N TYR A 217 -9.06 -11.26 10.87
CA TYR A 217 -7.66 -11.66 10.91
C TYR A 217 -7.36 -12.38 12.21
N GLU A 218 -6.89 -13.61 12.09
CA GLU A 218 -6.26 -14.30 13.20
C GLU A 218 -4.89 -13.68 13.41
N PHE A 219 -4.68 -13.09 14.59
CA PHE A 219 -3.37 -12.57 15.01
C PHE A 219 -2.48 -13.72 15.50
N ILE A 220 -2.28 -14.70 14.61
CA ILE A 220 -1.44 -15.87 14.85
C ILE A 220 -0.06 -15.60 14.28
N ALA A 221 0.95 -16.29 14.81
CA ALA A 221 2.29 -16.26 14.22
C ALA A 221 2.23 -16.68 12.74
N ALA A 222 2.86 -15.90 11.88
CA ALA A 222 2.86 -16.16 10.45
C ALA A 222 3.62 -17.46 10.14
N ASP A 223 2.94 -18.39 9.50
CA ASP A 223 3.58 -19.57 8.90
C ASP A 223 4.12 -19.20 7.52
N SER A 224 5.34 -18.68 7.48
CA SER A 224 5.96 -18.20 6.25
C SER A 224 7.34 -18.82 6.02
N SER A 225 7.71 -18.99 4.75
CA SER A 225 8.97 -19.59 4.34
C SER A 225 10.22 -18.79 4.71
N GLY A 226 10.08 -17.52 5.10
CA GLY A 226 11.17 -16.61 5.38
C GLY A 226 11.88 -16.04 4.15
N LEU A 227 11.53 -16.43 2.94
CA LEU A 227 12.13 -15.89 1.70
C LEU A 227 11.81 -14.41 1.53
N GLY A 228 10.58 -14.00 1.82
CA GLY A 228 10.19 -12.59 1.82
C GLY A 228 10.99 -11.79 2.85
N PHE A 229 11.22 -12.34 4.04
CA PHE A 229 12.04 -11.73 5.06
C PHE A 229 13.47 -11.49 4.56
N LEU A 230 14.12 -12.50 3.98
CA LEU A 230 15.47 -12.36 3.46
C LEU A 230 15.57 -11.36 2.31
N PHE A 231 14.58 -11.32 1.42
CA PHE A 231 14.53 -10.35 0.34
C PHE A 231 14.48 -8.91 0.87
N TRP A 232 13.54 -8.61 1.76
CA TRP A 232 13.39 -7.27 2.29
C TRP A 232 14.48 -6.87 3.27
N LEU A 233 15.08 -7.84 3.98
CA LEU A 233 16.29 -7.60 4.76
C LEU A 233 17.46 -7.20 3.86
N GLY A 234 17.64 -7.88 2.73
CA GLY A 234 18.64 -7.52 1.74
C GLY A 234 18.45 -6.11 1.18
N ILE A 235 17.21 -5.75 0.84
CA ILE A 235 16.87 -4.38 0.40
C ILE A 235 17.18 -3.37 1.50
N LEU A 236 16.83 -3.64 2.76
CA LEU A 236 17.13 -2.75 3.89
C LEU A 236 18.64 -2.53 4.05
N ILE A 237 19.43 -3.59 3.99
CA ILE A 237 20.90 -3.51 4.11
C ILE A 237 21.47 -2.62 3.00
N ILE A 238 21.02 -2.79 1.76
CA ILE A 238 21.46 -1.96 0.63
C ILE A 238 21.06 -0.50 0.82
N TYR A 239 19.83 -0.25 1.29
CA TYR A 239 19.36 1.10 1.56
C TYR A 239 20.18 1.79 2.66
N ILE A 240 20.48 1.09 3.75
CA ILE A 240 21.31 1.61 4.84
C ILE A 240 22.73 1.91 4.33
N SER A 241 23.27 1.09 3.46
CA SER A 241 24.61 1.26 2.89
C SER A 241 24.73 2.47 1.96
N ASN A 242 23.64 3.08 1.56
CA ASN A 242 23.64 4.22 0.63
C ASN A 242 24.09 5.55 1.26
N GLY A 243 24.21 5.62 2.59
CA GLY A 243 24.78 6.75 3.32
C GLY A 243 23.76 7.62 4.07
N ARG A 244 24.26 8.50 4.93
CA ARG A 244 23.45 9.27 5.90
C ARG A 244 22.40 10.17 5.27
N GLU A 245 22.68 10.78 4.14
CA GLU A 245 21.72 11.66 3.45
C GLU A 245 20.49 10.88 2.99
N PHE A 246 20.70 9.72 2.36
CA PHE A 246 19.61 8.83 1.97
C PHE A 246 18.79 8.36 3.17
N LEU A 247 19.46 7.97 4.27
CA LEU A 247 18.81 7.53 5.49
C LEU A 247 17.93 8.62 6.10
N ARG A 248 18.43 9.87 6.13
CA ARG A 248 17.67 11.00 6.64
C ARG A 248 16.43 11.29 5.80
N LYS A 249 16.59 11.30 4.48
CA LYS A 249 15.51 11.61 3.54
C LYS A 249 14.43 10.54 3.52
N ASN A 250 14.83 9.27 3.65
CA ASN A 250 13.93 8.12 3.54
C ASN A 250 13.63 7.45 4.90
N SER A 251 13.74 8.19 6.01
CA SER A 251 13.55 7.64 7.36
C SER A 251 12.22 6.96 7.56
N PHE A 252 11.13 7.51 7.01
CA PHE A 252 9.80 6.92 7.10
C PHE A 252 9.74 5.55 6.43
N ILE A 253 10.26 5.46 5.20
CA ILE A 253 10.28 4.22 4.42
C ILE A 253 11.14 3.16 5.08
N LEU A 254 12.32 3.53 5.55
CA LEU A 254 13.20 2.64 6.31
C LEU A 254 12.54 2.17 7.60
N GLY A 255 11.85 3.05 8.31
CA GLY A 255 11.08 2.72 9.49
C GLY A 255 10.00 1.69 9.22
N MET A 256 9.30 1.80 8.09
CA MET A 256 8.28 0.83 7.69
C MET A 256 8.88 -0.53 7.33
N ILE A 257 10.05 -0.58 6.68
CA ILE A 257 10.74 -1.85 6.41
C ILE A 257 11.20 -2.50 7.72
N ILE A 258 11.77 -1.74 8.63
CA ILE A 258 12.21 -2.23 9.96
C ILE A 258 11.01 -2.79 10.72
N PHE A 259 9.91 -2.05 10.79
CA PHE A 259 8.67 -2.49 11.43
C PHE A 259 8.18 -3.81 10.84
N TYR A 260 8.13 -3.93 9.52
CA TYR A 260 7.72 -5.14 8.84
C TYR A 260 8.63 -6.34 9.17
N LEU A 261 9.94 -6.15 9.14
CA LEU A 261 10.91 -7.22 9.43
C LEU A 261 10.83 -7.67 10.88
N VAL A 262 10.69 -6.75 11.83
CA VAL A 262 10.57 -7.08 13.26
C VAL A 262 9.30 -7.88 13.55
N THR A 263 8.22 -7.58 12.86
CA THR A 263 6.91 -8.22 13.07
C THR A 263 6.66 -9.42 12.17
N TYR A 264 7.54 -9.70 11.20
CA TYR A 264 7.33 -10.66 10.12
C TYR A 264 6.92 -12.06 10.60
N PHE A 265 7.60 -12.60 11.61
CA PHE A 265 7.33 -13.94 12.15
C PHE A 265 6.32 -13.96 13.29
N PHE A 266 5.89 -12.80 13.77
CA PHE A 266 5.01 -12.72 14.94
C PHE A 266 3.55 -12.45 14.59
N VAL A 267 3.30 -11.63 13.57
CA VAL A 267 1.95 -11.17 13.23
C VAL A 267 1.78 -11.10 11.71
N GLU A 268 0.84 -11.88 11.18
CA GLU A 268 0.59 -11.92 9.73
C GLU A 268 0.03 -10.60 9.18
N VAL A 269 -0.84 -9.92 9.93
CA VAL A 269 -1.50 -8.67 9.48
C VAL A 269 -0.51 -7.55 9.15
N THR A 270 0.71 -7.58 9.68
CA THR A 270 1.72 -6.55 9.42
C THR A 270 2.25 -6.59 7.99
N ALA A 271 2.16 -7.72 7.30
CA ALA A 271 2.44 -7.81 5.88
C ALA A 271 1.51 -6.89 5.06
N ARG A 272 0.22 -6.84 5.42
CA ARG A 272 -0.74 -5.94 4.77
C ARG A 272 -0.47 -4.47 5.07
N ILE A 273 -0.01 -4.16 6.27
CA ILE A 273 0.40 -2.79 6.63
C ILE A 273 1.60 -2.37 5.78
N PHE A 274 2.59 -3.25 5.60
CA PHE A 274 3.74 -3.00 4.74
C PHE A 274 3.36 -2.84 3.27
N GLU A 275 2.44 -3.66 2.76
CA GLU A 275 1.92 -3.53 1.39
C GLU A 275 1.28 -2.17 1.12
N SER A 276 0.76 -1.50 2.14
CA SER A 276 0.22 -0.14 2.01
C SER A 276 1.26 0.90 1.61
N VAL A 277 2.53 0.68 1.89
CA VAL A 277 3.64 1.58 1.58
C VAL A 277 4.64 0.99 0.58
N ILE A 278 4.36 -0.19 0.04
CA ILE A 278 5.31 -0.90 -0.83
C ILE A 278 5.75 -0.06 -2.04
N ILE A 279 4.84 0.69 -2.62
CA ILE A 279 5.16 1.59 -3.74
C ILE A 279 6.22 2.61 -3.34
N LEU A 280 6.11 3.20 -2.16
CA LEU A 280 7.11 4.14 -1.66
C LEU A 280 8.44 3.46 -1.36
N VAL A 281 8.41 2.23 -0.85
CA VAL A 281 9.62 1.43 -0.62
C VAL A 281 10.35 1.16 -1.94
N LEU A 282 9.61 0.80 -2.99
CA LEU A 282 10.16 0.59 -4.32
C LEU A 282 10.65 1.91 -4.95
N LEU A 283 9.93 3.01 -4.78
CA LEU A 283 10.33 4.34 -5.28
C LEU A 283 11.60 4.86 -4.62
N ALA A 284 11.89 4.51 -3.38
CA ALA A 284 13.13 4.92 -2.72
C ALA A 284 14.38 4.44 -3.47
N SER A 285 14.27 3.35 -4.24
CA SER A 285 15.36 2.85 -5.09
C SER A 285 15.84 3.86 -6.14
N LEU A 286 14.98 4.78 -6.56
CA LEU A 286 15.32 5.81 -7.54
C LEU A 286 16.38 6.80 -7.03
N GLU A 287 16.49 6.96 -5.73
CA GLU A 287 17.41 7.87 -5.08
C GLU A 287 18.75 7.23 -4.69
N LEU A 288 18.90 5.93 -4.92
CA LEU A 288 20.15 5.21 -4.65
C LEU A 288 21.27 5.69 -5.58
N LYS A 289 22.51 5.61 -5.09
CA LYS A 289 23.71 5.73 -5.93
C LYS A 289 23.68 4.64 -7.00
N ASN A 290 24.21 4.93 -8.18
CA ASN A 290 24.08 4.06 -9.36
C ASN A 290 24.44 2.58 -9.10
N LYS A 291 25.52 2.31 -8.40
CA LYS A 291 25.92 0.92 -8.08
C LYS A 291 24.86 0.17 -7.26
N TYR A 292 24.28 0.81 -6.27
CA TYR A 292 23.23 0.21 -5.44
C TYR A 292 21.89 0.12 -6.18
N LYS A 293 21.58 1.13 -7.00
CA LYS A 293 20.38 1.14 -7.84
C LYS A 293 20.35 -0.05 -8.80
N ILE A 294 21.46 -0.33 -9.47
CA ILE A 294 21.58 -1.47 -10.40
C ILE A 294 21.33 -2.79 -9.66
N ILE A 295 21.92 -2.96 -8.47
CA ILE A 295 21.73 -4.17 -7.66
C ILE A 295 20.27 -4.32 -7.25
N VAL A 296 19.65 -3.26 -6.74
CA VAL A 296 18.26 -3.30 -6.28
C VAL A 296 17.29 -3.54 -7.42
N VAL A 297 17.47 -2.87 -8.56
CA VAL A 297 16.64 -3.10 -9.76
C VAL A 297 16.82 -4.55 -10.25
N GLY A 298 18.03 -5.07 -10.23
CA GLY A 298 18.28 -6.49 -10.54
C GLY A 298 17.53 -7.43 -9.60
N LEU A 299 17.52 -7.15 -8.29
CA LEU A 299 16.75 -7.93 -7.31
C LEU A 299 15.24 -7.82 -7.55
N PHE A 300 14.73 -6.66 -7.93
CA PHE A 300 13.32 -6.51 -8.30
C PHE A 300 12.96 -7.36 -9.52
N ILE A 301 13.80 -7.35 -10.55
CA ILE A 301 13.59 -8.16 -11.75
C ILE A 301 13.58 -9.65 -11.39
N ILE A 302 14.54 -10.12 -10.61
CA ILE A 302 14.61 -11.52 -10.16
C ILE A 302 13.35 -11.89 -9.37
N PHE A 303 12.91 -11.03 -8.46
CA PHE A 303 11.70 -11.26 -7.67
C PHE A 303 10.46 -11.36 -8.57
N ILE A 304 10.30 -10.44 -9.51
CA ILE A 304 9.17 -10.44 -10.45
C ILE A 304 9.17 -11.72 -11.28
N ILE A 305 10.29 -12.07 -11.88
CA ILE A 305 10.44 -13.28 -12.69
C ILE A 305 10.14 -14.54 -11.87
N TYR A 306 10.68 -14.63 -10.67
CA TYR A 306 10.44 -15.76 -9.77
C TYR A 306 8.94 -15.91 -9.46
N GLN A 307 8.28 -14.83 -9.09
CA GLN A 307 6.86 -14.84 -8.75
C GLN A 307 5.98 -15.23 -9.95
N PHE A 308 6.25 -14.71 -11.13
CA PHE A 308 5.48 -15.05 -12.32
C PHE A 308 5.76 -16.47 -12.81
N ILE A 309 7.01 -16.90 -12.85
CA ILE A 309 7.37 -18.26 -13.31
C ILE A 309 6.83 -19.32 -12.35
N SER A 310 6.94 -19.11 -11.04
CA SER A 310 6.45 -20.06 -10.04
C SER A 310 4.94 -20.30 -10.10
N LYS A 311 4.20 -19.42 -10.76
CA LYS A 311 2.72 -19.43 -10.87
C LYS A 311 2.24 -19.45 -12.32
N ILE A 312 3.10 -19.79 -13.28
CA ILE A 312 2.76 -19.73 -14.71
C ILE A 312 1.63 -20.69 -15.09
N ASP A 313 1.54 -21.82 -14.41
CA ASP A 313 0.51 -22.85 -14.65
C ASP A 313 -0.79 -22.59 -13.87
N ILE A 314 -0.81 -21.55 -13.04
CA ILE A 314 -1.98 -21.18 -12.25
C ILE A 314 -2.74 -20.09 -13.01
N PRO A 315 -4.07 -20.20 -13.16
CA PRO A 315 -4.87 -19.16 -13.80
C PRO A 315 -4.59 -17.78 -13.21
N TYR A 316 -4.47 -16.77 -14.08
CA TYR A 316 -4.17 -15.38 -13.70
C TYR A 316 -2.90 -15.24 -12.86
N PHE A 317 -1.89 -16.10 -13.09
CA PHE A 317 -0.64 -16.13 -12.32
C PHE A 317 -0.85 -16.25 -10.79
N GLY A 318 -1.92 -16.94 -10.39
CA GLY A 318 -2.26 -17.13 -8.98
C GLY A 318 -2.81 -15.89 -8.27
N TYR A 319 -3.07 -14.81 -8.99
CA TYR A 319 -3.78 -13.67 -8.41
C TYR A 319 -5.22 -14.06 -8.10
N GLY A 320 -5.54 -14.15 -6.81
CA GLY A 320 -6.89 -14.40 -6.36
C GLY A 320 -7.33 -15.86 -6.37
N ILE A 321 -6.41 -16.80 -6.39
CA ILE A 321 -6.72 -18.23 -6.24
C ILE A 321 -6.10 -18.77 -4.96
#